data_490b820a4bb09b8476ec5081e573551c
#
_entry.id   490b820a4bb09b8476ec5081e573551c
#
_cell.length_a   1.000
_cell.length_b   1.000
_cell.length_c   1.000
_cell.angle_alpha   90.00
_cell.angle_beta   90.00
_cell.angle_gamma   90.00
#
_symmetry.space_group_name_H-M   'P 1'
#
loop_
_entity.id
_entity.type
_entity.pdbx_description
1 polymer ?
#
loop_
_entity_poly.entity_id
_entity_poly.type
_entity_poly.pdbx_seq_one_letter_code
_entity_poly.pdbx_strand_id
1 'polypeptide(L)'
;MEIFIKIPFVKRPREKPALQIARQDLLEGCRFLRVDQPVFLKVSLIIAGLNLILSAMITVGIPVLTVEHLGFSDQLLGVAQGLLAAGGVLGGLLTALLGKRLQPERAYVFLILCAMLTLLMGAGMLWSNTPYLKYLILSGTGTAITIFSTMFSIQMLAVVQRETPEHLIGKVIACIMTLIMCAQPIGQLTYGIFLEQISAVPIITGAGAISMCIALYAKKVLSELGGVTSNG
;
A
#
# COMPACT_ATOMS: atom_id res chain seq x y z
N MET A 1 -28.21 -23.83 9.77
CA MET A 1 -28.90 -22.72 10.46
C MET A 1 -28.58 -21.45 9.70
N GLU A 2 -29.45 -21.06 8.79
CA GLU A 2 -29.33 -19.80 8.05
C GLU A 2 -29.90 -18.68 8.91
N ILE A 3 -29.03 -17.79 9.38
CA ILE A 3 -29.43 -16.60 10.12
C ILE A 3 -29.89 -15.58 9.09
N PHE A 4 -31.18 -15.49 8.84
CA PHE A 4 -31.79 -14.41 8.05
C PHE A 4 -31.70 -13.10 8.82
N ILE A 5 -30.65 -12.32 8.58
CA ILE A 5 -30.57 -10.94 9.03
C ILE A 5 -31.49 -10.13 8.12
N LYS A 6 -32.71 -9.84 8.54
CA LYS A 6 -33.58 -8.86 7.89
C LYS A 6 -33.04 -7.46 8.18
N ILE A 7 -32.22 -6.93 7.30
CA ILE A 7 -31.84 -5.52 7.33
C ILE A 7 -33.07 -4.73 6.82
N PRO A 8 -33.68 -3.85 7.62
CA PRO A 8 -34.76 -3.00 7.16
C PRO A 8 -34.22 -2.06 6.08
N PHE A 9 -34.58 -2.35 4.82
CA PHE A 9 -34.19 -1.52 3.68
C PHE A 9 -35.08 -0.28 3.66
N VAL A 10 -34.60 0.82 4.24
CA VAL A 10 -35.25 2.13 4.11
C VAL A 10 -34.91 2.70 2.73
N LYS A 11 -35.84 2.57 1.79
CA LYS A 11 -35.74 3.15 0.46
C LYS A 11 -35.79 4.67 0.58
N ARG A 12 -34.61 5.33 0.67
CA ARG A 12 -34.55 6.79 0.57
C ARG A 12 -34.88 7.19 -0.87
N PRO A 13 -35.80 8.14 -1.11
CA PRO A 13 -36.06 8.64 -2.44
C PRO A 13 -34.78 9.23 -3.02
N ARG A 14 -34.36 8.75 -4.19
CA ARG A 14 -33.23 9.29 -4.93
C ARG A 14 -33.66 10.58 -5.63
N GLU A 15 -33.53 11.71 -4.97
CA GLU A 15 -33.84 13.03 -5.53
C GLU A 15 -32.74 13.54 -6.51
N LYS A 16 -31.56 12.93 -6.53
CA LYS A 16 -30.41 13.37 -7.36
C LYS A 16 -29.86 12.21 -8.20
N PRO A 17 -29.33 12.51 -9.42
CA PRO A 17 -28.66 11.50 -10.22
C PRO A 17 -27.46 10.91 -9.48
N ALA A 18 -27.24 9.58 -9.62
CA ALA A 18 -26.23 8.82 -8.88
C ALA A 18 -24.82 9.44 -8.97
N LEU A 19 -24.48 10.05 -10.10
CA LEU A 19 -23.17 10.70 -10.32
C LEU A 19 -23.00 11.96 -9.46
N GLN A 20 -24.08 12.71 -9.23
CA GLN A 20 -24.04 13.90 -8.38
C GLN A 20 -23.89 13.53 -6.91
N ILE A 21 -24.55 12.44 -6.49
CA ILE A 21 -24.43 11.92 -5.12
C ILE A 21 -22.98 11.44 -4.90
N ALA A 22 -22.43 10.62 -5.81
CA ALA A 22 -21.05 10.13 -5.72
C ALA A 22 -20.02 11.28 -5.67
N ARG A 23 -20.19 12.31 -6.51
CA ARG A 23 -19.35 13.51 -6.49
C ARG A 23 -19.47 14.27 -5.17
N GLN A 24 -20.67 14.42 -4.65
CA GLN A 24 -20.91 15.12 -3.38
C GLN A 24 -20.28 14.34 -2.22
N ASP A 25 -20.44 13.02 -2.17
CA ASP A 25 -19.87 12.15 -1.15
C ASP A 25 -18.33 12.17 -1.17
N LEU A 26 -17.72 12.16 -2.37
CA LEU A 26 -16.27 12.32 -2.52
C LEU A 26 -15.79 13.70 -2.04
N LEU A 27 -16.52 14.78 -2.39
CA LEU A 27 -16.16 16.13 -1.96
C LEU A 27 -16.27 16.30 -0.43
N GLU A 28 -17.27 15.71 0.19
CA GLU A 28 -17.42 15.71 1.65
C GLU A 28 -16.32 14.91 2.33
N GLY A 29 -15.99 13.71 1.83
CA GLY A 29 -14.86 12.92 2.32
C GLY A 29 -13.52 13.64 2.18
N CYS A 30 -13.26 14.25 1.03
CA CYS A 30 -12.04 15.03 0.81
C CYS A 30 -12.00 16.30 1.68
N ARG A 31 -13.12 16.96 1.91
CA ARG A 31 -13.22 18.12 2.81
C ARG A 31 -12.88 17.73 4.23
N PHE A 32 -13.45 16.63 4.74
CA PHE A 32 -13.13 16.09 6.06
C PHE A 32 -11.63 15.82 6.22
N LEU A 33 -11.03 15.11 5.24
CA LEU A 33 -9.60 14.82 5.25
C LEU A 33 -8.73 16.08 5.21
N ARG A 34 -9.16 17.13 4.51
CA ARG A 34 -8.34 18.35 4.32
C ARG A 34 -8.50 19.37 5.45
N VAL A 35 -9.71 19.50 5.99
CA VAL A 35 -10.06 20.58 6.95
C VAL A 35 -10.14 20.04 8.36
N ASP A 36 -10.89 18.95 8.57
CA ASP A 36 -11.17 18.47 9.92
C ASP A 36 -10.03 17.56 10.44
N GLN A 37 -9.45 16.73 9.55
CA GLN A 37 -8.40 15.76 9.92
C GLN A 37 -7.22 15.76 8.93
N PRO A 38 -6.40 16.81 8.88
CA PRO A 38 -5.30 16.93 7.92
C PRO A 38 -4.21 15.85 8.09
N VAL A 39 -4.12 15.23 9.26
CA VAL A 39 -3.19 14.12 9.51
C VAL A 39 -3.61 12.89 8.70
N PHE A 40 -4.92 12.61 8.57
CA PHE A 40 -5.41 11.48 7.77
C PHE A 40 -5.18 11.70 6.27
N LEU A 41 -5.23 12.93 5.80
CA LEU A 41 -4.83 13.24 4.43
C LEU A 41 -3.34 12.93 4.20
N LYS A 42 -2.47 13.32 5.14
CA LYS A 42 -1.03 13.00 5.07
C LYS A 42 -0.80 11.48 5.06
N VAL A 43 -1.50 10.73 5.93
CA VAL A 43 -1.44 9.25 5.96
C VAL A 43 -1.91 8.65 4.64
N SER A 44 -3.01 9.16 4.07
CA SER A 44 -3.53 8.70 2.78
C SER A 44 -2.55 8.93 1.63
N LEU A 45 -1.86 10.08 1.64
CA LEU A 45 -0.81 10.40 0.67
C LEU A 45 0.42 9.49 0.83
N ILE A 46 0.79 9.13 2.06
CA ILE A 46 1.85 8.15 2.32
C ILE A 46 1.47 6.79 1.72
N ILE A 47 0.24 6.30 1.97
CA ILE A 47 -0.24 5.04 1.41
C ILE A 47 -0.27 5.10 -0.12
N ALA A 48 -0.76 6.18 -0.71
CA ALA A 48 -0.78 6.38 -2.16
C ALA A 48 0.63 6.41 -2.76
N GLY A 49 1.58 7.10 -2.12
CA GLY A 49 2.97 7.14 -2.53
C GLY A 49 3.65 5.77 -2.49
N LEU A 50 3.36 4.96 -1.45
CA LEU A 50 3.84 3.58 -1.38
C LEU A 50 3.24 2.71 -2.48
N ASN A 51 1.94 2.86 -2.77
CA ASN A 51 1.30 2.14 -3.87
C ASN A 51 1.89 2.55 -5.23
N LEU A 52 2.18 3.82 -5.43
CA LEU A 52 2.83 4.32 -6.63
C LEU A 52 4.21 3.67 -6.84
N ILE A 53 4.98 3.46 -5.78
CA ILE A 53 6.36 2.98 -5.86
C ILE A 53 6.43 1.46 -5.68
N LEU A 54 6.01 0.95 -4.52
CA LEU A 54 6.20 -0.46 -4.16
C LEU A 54 5.21 -1.39 -4.88
N SER A 55 3.93 -1.01 -4.98
CA SER A 55 2.93 -1.83 -5.66
C SER A 55 3.21 -1.89 -7.16
N ALA A 56 3.62 -0.77 -7.77
CA ALA A 56 3.99 -0.75 -9.18
C ALA A 56 5.25 -1.60 -9.45
N MET A 57 6.24 -1.57 -8.55
CA MET A 57 7.42 -2.42 -8.64
C MET A 57 7.04 -3.91 -8.57
N ILE A 58 6.13 -4.29 -7.69
CA ILE A 58 5.66 -5.67 -7.54
C ILE A 58 4.88 -6.12 -8.78
N THR A 59 4.00 -5.28 -9.32
CA THR A 59 3.09 -5.66 -10.42
C THR A 59 3.74 -5.57 -11.80
N VAL A 60 4.70 -4.70 -12.01
CA VAL A 60 5.41 -4.51 -13.30
C VAL A 60 6.88 -4.92 -13.17
N GLY A 61 7.58 -4.44 -12.15
CA GLY A 61 9.01 -4.65 -12.00
C GLY A 61 9.38 -6.13 -11.85
N ILE A 62 8.72 -6.86 -10.94
CA ILE A 62 9.04 -8.29 -10.71
C ILE A 62 8.78 -9.16 -11.95
N PRO A 63 7.64 -9.06 -12.66
CA PRO A 63 7.43 -9.78 -13.91
C PRO A 63 8.49 -9.49 -14.97
N VAL A 64 8.74 -8.23 -15.27
CA VAL A 64 9.73 -7.82 -16.28
C VAL A 64 11.12 -8.33 -15.91
N LEU A 65 11.52 -8.18 -14.65
CA LEU A 65 12.82 -8.67 -14.18
C LEU A 65 12.94 -10.20 -14.27
N THR A 66 11.89 -10.93 -13.93
CA THR A 66 11.91 -12.40 -13.93
C THR A 66 11.97 -12.96 -15.35
N VAL A 67 11.14 -12.45 -16.25
CA VAL A 67 11.01 -13.00 -17.61
C VAL A 67 12.01 -12.38 -18.57
N GLU A 68 12.08 -11.05 -18.65
CA GLU A 68 12.88 -10.37 -19.68
C GLU A 68 14.35 -10.25 -19.30
N HIS A 69 14.68 -9.95 -18.03
CA HIS A 69 16.04 -9.75 -17.60
C HIS A 69 16.75 -11.05 -17.15
N LEU A 70 16.04 -11.92 -16.45
CA LEU A 70 16.60 -13.17 -15.95
C LEU A 70 16.35 -14.37 -16.89
N GLY A 71 15.45 -14.22 -17.87
CA GLY A 71 15.14 -15.25 -18.86
C GLY A 71 14.43 -16.48 -18.29
N PHE A 72 13.73 -16.34 -17.16
CA PHE A 72 12.99 -17.42 -16.54
C PHE A 72 11.63 -17.64 -17.21
N SER A 73 11.11 -18.86 -17.08
CA SER A 73 9.81 -19.24 -17.61
C SER A 73 8.65 -18.59 -16.86
N ASP A 74 7.48 -18.51 -17.53
CA ASP A 74 6.24 -18.04 -16.94
C ASP A 74 5.81 -18.87 -15.70
N GLN A 75 6.24 -20.11 -15.62
CA GLN A 75 5.99 -20.97 -14.45
C GLN A 75 6.71 -20.44 -13.20
N LEU A 76 7.98 -20.02 -13.32
CA LEU A 76 8.72 -19.41 -12.22
C LEU A 76 8.17 -18.03 -11.86
N LEU A 77 7.71 -17.27 -12.85
CA LEU A 77 6.95 -16.05 -12.59
C LEU A 77 5.69 -16.35 -11.78
N GLY A 78 4.93 -17.39 -12.15
CA GLY A 78 3.75 -17.81 -11.40
C GLY A 78 4.07 -18.16 -9.93
N VAL A 79 5.20 -18.85 -9.69
CA VAL A 79 5.66 -19.14 -8.32
C VAL A 79 5.98 -17.85 -7.56
N ALA A 80 6.70 -16.91 -8.18
CA ALA A 80 6.99 -15.60 -7.55
C ALA A 80 5.69 -14.86 -7.20
N GLN A 81 4.74 -14.77 -8.12
CA GLN A 81 3.43 -14.15 -7.89
C GLN A 81 2.65 -14.84 -6.76
N GLY A 82 2.69 -16.18 -6.71
CA GLY A 82 2.08 -16.96 -5.64
C GLY A 82 2.70 -16.65 -4.27
N LEU A 83 4.03 -16.52 -4.19
CA LEU A 83 4.74 -16.14 -2.98
C LEU A 83 4.37 -14.71 -2.52
N LEU A 84 4.26 -13.76 -3.46
CA LEU A 84 3.83 -12.39 -3.17
C LEU A 84 2.39 -12.36 -2.63
N ALA A 85 1.47 -13.12 -3.25
CA ALA A 85 0.10 -13.23 -2.78
C ALA A 85 0.03 -13.86 -1.38
N ALA A 86 0.79 -14.92 -1.14
CA ALA A 86 0.93 -15.53 0.19
C ALA A 86 1.47 -14.52 1.22
N GLY A 87 2.42 -13.67 0.81
CA GLY A 87 2.92 -12.54 1.63
C GLY A 87 1.81 -11.60 2.07
N GLY A 88 0.90 -11.23 1.16
CA GLY A 88 -0.27 -10.41 1.49
C GLY A 88 -1.19 -11.06 2.51
N VAL A 89 -1.49 -12.35 2.33
CA VAL A 89 -2.30 -13.14 3.27
C VAL A 89 -1.62 -13.23 4.65
N LEU A 90 -0.33 -13.52 4.68
CA LEU A 90 0.46 -13.57 5.92
C LEU A 90 0.50 -12.20 6.62
N GLY A 91 0.67 -11.11 5.88
CA GLY A 91 0.62 -9.75 6.42
C GLY A 91 -0.73 -9.44 7.08
N GLY A 92 -1.83 -9.82 6.42
CA GLY A 92 -3.18 -9.70 6.99
C GLY A 92 -3.36 -10.51 8.25
N LEU A 93 -2.94 -11.79 8.24
CA LEU A 93 -3.02 -12.70 9.39
C LEU A 93 -2.16 -12.20 10.56
N LEU A 94 -0.93 -11.78 10.30
CA LEU A 94 -0.04 -11.22 11.33
C LEU A 94 -0.64 -9.95 11.95
N THR A 95 -1.27 -9.09 11.13
CA THR A 95 -1.97 -7.91 11.65
C THR A 95 -3.15 -8.30 12.53
N ALA A 96 -3.93 -9.32 12.16
CA ALA A 96 -5.05 -9.80 12.97
C ALA A 96 -4.58 -10.38 14.30
N LEU A 97 -3.50 -11.16 14.30
CA LEU A 97 -2.96 -11.80 15.50
C LEU A 97 -2.24 -10.81 16.44
N LEU A 98 -1.48 -9.89 15.86
CA LEU A 98 -0.65 -8.94 16.59
C LEU A 98 -1.33 -7.58 16.82
N GLY A 99 -2.50 -7.33 16.22
CA GLY A 99 -3.14 -6.01 16.15
C GLY A 99 -3.29 -5.33 17.52
N LYS A 100 -3.58 -6.10 18.58
CA LYS A 100 -3.66 -5.57 19.95
C LYS A 100 -2.32 -5.08 20.53
N ARG A 101 -1.20 -5.56 19.97
CA ARG A 101 0.18 -5.21 20.41
C ARG A 101 0.83 -4.17 19.51
N LEU A 102 0.28 -3.98 18.33
CA LEU A 102 0.83 -3.05 17.33
C LEU A 102 0.36 -1.63 17.65
N GLN A 103 1.31 -0.74 17.88
CA GLN A 103 1.05 0.68 18.12
C GLN A 103 1.01 1.41 16.77
N PRO A 104 -0.10 2.09 16.41
CA PRO A 104 -0.21 2.82 15.14
C PRO A 104 0.91 3.86 14.96
N GLU A 105 1.34 4.47 16.06
CA GLU A 105 2.43 5.45 16.08
C GLU A 105 3.76 4.89 15.60
N ARG A 106 3.98 3.58 15.78
CA ARG A 106 5.20 2.88 15.35
C ARG A 106 5.07 2.19 14.00
N ALA A 107 3.95 2.33 13.33
CA ALA A 107 3.73 1.68 12.03
C ALA A 107 4.74 2.14 10.94
N TYR A 108 5.39 3.31 11.11
CA TYR A 108 6.48 3.74 10.23
C TYR A 108 7.64 2.75 10.16
N VAL A 109 7.81 1.89 11.17
CA VAL A 109 8.86 0.85 11.17
C VAL A 109 8.65 -0.12 10.02
N PHE A 110 7.40 -0.49 9.70
CA PHE A 110 7.09 -1.35 8.54
C PHE A 110 7.52 -0.69 7.22
N LEU A 111 7.38 0.63 7.11
CA LEU A 111 7.81 1.37 5.93
C LEU A 111 9.33 1.42 5.81
N ILE A 112 10.05 1.59 6.93
CA ILE A 112 11.50 1.52 6.96
C ILE A 112 11.97 0.13 6.53
N LEU A 113 11.32 -0.93 7.04
CA LEU A 113 11.63 -2.30 6.63
C LEU A 113 11.38 -2.52 5.13
N CYS A 114 10.27 -2.03 4.58
CA CYS A 114 10.01 -2.09 3.15
C CYS A 114 11.10 -1.37 2.34
N ALA A 115 11.50 -0.17 2.74
CA ALA A 115 12.53 0.60 2.06
C ALA A 115 13.90 -0.11 2.12
N MET A 116 14.28 -0.64 3.29
CA MET A 116 15.52 -1.41 3.44
C MET A 116 15.53 -2.70 2.61
N LEU A 117 14.40 -3.42 2.57
CA LEU A 117 14.26 -4.62 1.75
C LEU A 117 14.35 -4.28 0.25
N THR A 118 13.80 -3.14 -0.18
CA THR A 118 13.89 -2.68 -1.57
C THR A 118 15.35 -2.32 -1.92
N LEU A 119 16.08 -1.66 -1.03
CA LEU A 119 17.50 -1.38 -1.20
C LEU A 119 18.34 -2.67 -1.22
N LEU A 120 18.05 -3.62 -0.33
CA LEU A 120 18.67 -4.94 -0.30
C LEU A 120 18.42 -5.71 -1.59
N MET A 121 17.21 -5.62 -2.16
CA MET A 121 16.88 -6.21 -3.45
C MET A 121 17.73 -5.62 -4.57
N GLY A 122 17.88 -4.30 -4.62
CA GLY A 122 18.75 -3.62 -5.58
C GLY A 122 20.21 -4.01 -5.44
N ALA A 123 20.75 -4.06 -4.22
CA ALA A 123 22.10 -4.50 -3.93
C ALA A 123 22.32 -5.98 -4.29
N GLY A 124 21.34 -6.84 -3.99
CA GLY A 124 21.38 -8.26 -4.34
C GLY A 124 21.42 -8.51 -5.84
N MET A 125 20.73 -7.69 -6.62
CA MET A 125 20.79 -7.75 -8.09
C MET A 125 22.17 -7.38 -8.65
N LEU A 126 22.92 -6.49 -7.98
CA LEU A 126 24.28 -6.12 -8.37
C LEU A 126 25.30 -7.22 -8.01
N TRP A 127 25.21 -7.76 -6.81
CA TRP A 127 26.26 -8.63 -6.25
C TRP A 127 26.13 -10.09 -6.67
N SER A 128 24.95 -10.50 -7.05
CA SER A 128 24.66 -11.90 -7.40
C SER A 128 25.11 -12.24 -8.80
N ASN A 129 25.94 -13.29 -8.96
CA ASN A 129 26.42 -13.75 -10.25
C ASN A 129 25.53 -14.81 -10.91
N THR A 130 24.63 -15.45 -10.14
CA THR A 130 23.75 -16.50 -10.65
C THR A 130 22.30 -16.01 -10.83
N PRO A 131 21.65 -16.30 -11.97
CA PRO A 131 20.28 -15.88 -12.19
C PRO A 131 19.31 -16.42 -11.11
N TYR A 132 19.49 -17.64 -10.66
CA TYR A 132 18.66 -18.24 -9.61
C TYR A 132 18.74 -17.50 -8.27
N LEU A 133 19.94 -17.05 -7.88
CA LEU A 133 20.08 -16.29 -6.65
C LEU A 133 19.41 -14.92 -6.76
N LYS A 134 19.50 -14.26 -7.92
CA LYS A 134 18.75 -13.02 -8.21
C LYS A 134 17.25 -13.23 -8.09
N TYR A 135 16.75 -14.32 -8.65
CA TYR A 135 15.34 -14.68 -8.56
C TYR A 135 14.87 -14.92 -7.12
N LEU A 136 15.67 -15.64 -6.31
CA LEU A 136 15.37 -15.88 -4.90
C LEU A 136 15.37 -14.58 -4.08
N ILE A 137 16.32 -13.69 -4.33
CA ILE A 137 16.39 -12.37 -3.68
C ILE A 137 15.13 -11.57 -4.09
N LEU A 138 14.81 -11.52 -5.38
CA LEU A 138 13.69 -10.78 -5.91
C LEU A 138 12.34 -11.24 -5.31
N SER A 139 12.08 -12.55 -5.35
CA SER A 139 10.85 -13.15 -4.83
C SER A 139 10.78 -13.07 -3.31
N GLY A 140 11.87 -13.36 -2.60
CA GLY A 140 11.90 -13.36 -1.14
C GLY A 140 11.76 -11.97 -0.54
N THR A 141 12.53 -10.99 -1.05
CA THR A 141 12.40 -9.58 -0.60
C THR A 141 11.06 -8.99 -1.01
N GLY A 142 10.55 -9.29 -2.21
CA GLY A 142 9.23 -8.88 -2.67
C GLY A 142 8.12 -9.41 -1.75
N THR A 143 8.18 -10.69 -1.37
CA THR A 143 7.22 -11.28 -0.42
C THR A 143 7.28 -10.58 0.95
N ALA A 144 8.48 -10.32 1.49
CA ALA A 144 8.64 -9.61 2.75
C ALA A 144 8.12 -8.17 2.67
N ILE A 145 8.37 -7.45 1.57
CA ILE A 145 7.80 -6.12 1.31
C ILE A 145 6.28 -6.19 1.32
N THR A 146 5.68 -7.19 0.68
CA THR A 146 4.22 -7.35 0.63
C THR A 146 3.65 -7.60 2.03
N ILE A 147 4.31 -8.41 2.87
CA ILE A 147 3.89 -8.63 4.26
C ILE A 147 3.84 -7.30 5.02
N PHE A 148 4.94 -6.56 5.05
CA PHE A 148 5.04 -5.33 5.85
C PHE A 148 4.18 -4.19 5.30
N SER A 149 4.06 -4.04 3.98
CA SER A 149 3.20 -3.03 3.37
C SER A 149 1.72 -3.30 3.65
N THR A 150 1.30 -4.58 3.63
CA THR A 150 -0.06 -4.99 4.01
C THR A 150 -0.33 -4.71 5.48
N MET A 151 0.60 -5.06 6.38
CA MET A 151 0.48 -4.75 7.81
C MET A 151 0.30 -3.25 8.05
N PHE A 152 1.12 -2.42 7.40
CA PHE A 152 1.01 -0.96 7.48
C PHE A 152 -0.35 -0.46 6.99
N SER A 153 -0.77 -0.89 5.79
CA SER A 153 -2.01 -0.43 5.17
C SER A 153 -3.25 -0.77 6.00
N ILE A 154 -3.32 -2.00 6.54
CA ILE A 154 -4.45 -2.42 7.39
C ILE A 154 -4.49 -1.61 8.68
N GLN A 155 -3.33 -1.38 9.32
CA GLN A 155 -3.28 -0.59 10.54
C GLN A 155 -3.73 0.85 10.31
N MET A 156 -3.24 1.48 9.27
CA MET A 156 -3.60 2.88 8.97
C MET A 156 -5.07 3.01 8.60
N LEU A 157 -5.61 2.07 7.82
CA LEU A 157 -7.02 2.06 7.49
C LEU A 157 -7.90 1.87 8.73
N ALA A 158 -7.51 0.99 9.66
CA ALA A 158 -8.21 0.77 10.91
C ALA A 158 -8.23 2.02 11.81
N VAL A 159 -7.11 2.77 11.87
CA VAL A 159 -7.04 4.05 12.60
C VAL A 159 -7.99 5.08 11.97
N VAL A 160 -7.95 5.23 10.64
CA VAL A 160 -8.84 6.17 9.96
C VAL A 160 -10.31 5.81 10.19
N GLN A 161 -10.66 4.52 10.16
CA GLN A 161 -12.03 4.07 10.41
C GLN A 161 -12.47 4.35 11.85
N ARG A 162 -11.60 4.14 12.81
CA ARG A 162 -11.90 4.34 14.24
C ARG A 162 -12.12 5.82 14.59
N GLU A 163 -11.34 6.69 14.02
CA GLU A 163 -11.35 8.14 14.33
C GLU A 163 -12.31 8.94 13.42
N THR A 164 -12.95 8.29 12.44
CA THR A 164 -13.90 8.94 11.55
C THR A 164 -15.33 8.75 12.08
N PRO A 165 -16.17 9.81 12.17
CA PRO A 165 -17.57 9.71 12.55
C PRO A 165 -18.33 8.71 11.65
N GLU A 166 -19.23 7.89 12.24
CA GLU A 166 -19.93 6.80 11.55
C GLU A 166 -20.60 7.21 10.22
N HIS A 167 -21.20 8.40 10.18
CA HIS A 167 -21.89 8.92 9.00
C HIS A 167 -20.94 9.33 7.85
N LEU A 168 -19.62 9.49 8.10
CA LEU A 168 -18.61 9.87 7.13
C LEU A 168 -17.67 8.72 6.75
N ILE A 169 -17.63 7.61 7.49
CA ILE A 169 -16.68 6.50 7.27
C ILE A 169 -16.67 6.06 5.81
N GLY A 170 -17.83 5.80 5.20
CA GLY A 170 -17.91 5.36 3.81
C GLY A 170 -17.35 6.38 2.82
N LYS A 171 -17.61 7.67 3.05
CA LYS A 171 -17.15 8.77 2.17
C LYS A 171 -15.64 8.97 2.27
N VAL A 172 -15.09 8.93 3.47
CA VAL A 172 -13.65 9.07 3.74
C VAL A 172 -12.89 7.88 3.15
N ILE A 173 -13.37 6.64 3.38
CA ILE A 173 -12.74 5.45 2.81
C ILE A 173 -12.79 5.49 1.28
N ALA A 174 -13.92 5.87 0.68
CA ALA A 174 -14.03 5.99 -0.77
C ALA A 174 -13.04 7.01 -1.34
N CYS A 175 -12.84 8.15 -0.67
CA CYS A 175 -11.86 9.15 -1.06
C CYS A 175 -10.42 8.59 -0.99
N ILE A 176 -10.05 7.90 0.09
CA ILE A 176 -8.74 7.28 0.27
C ILE A 176 -8.49 6.20 -0.79
N MET A 177 -9.47 5.31 -1.00
CA MET A 177 -9.35 4.23 -2.00
C MET A 177 -9.22 4.78 -3.41
N THR A 178 -9.97 5.84 -3.75
CA THR A 178 -9.83 6.53 -5.05
C THR A 178 -8.41 7.08 -5.24
N LEU A 179 -7.85 7.72 -4.21
CA LEU A 179 -6.49 8.26 -4.26
C LEU A 179 -5.45 7.14 -4.49
N ILE A 180 -5.57 6.03 -3.77
CA ILE A 180 -4.68 4.87 -3.90
C ILE A 180 -4.81 4.24 -5.28
N MET A 181 -6.04 4.02 -5.76
CA MET A 181 -6.30 3.43 -7.07
C MET A 181 -5.82 4.30 -8.23
N CYS A 182 -5.86 5.62 -8.11
CA CYS A 182 -5.30 6.53 -9.11
C CYS A 182 -3.77 6.56 -9.10
N ALA A 183 -3.14 6.37 -7.95
CA ALA A 183 -1.68 6.36 -7.83
C ALA A 183 -1.04 5.13 -8.50
N GLN A 184 -1.68 3.97 -8.40
CA GLN A 184 -1.13 2.70 -8.89
C GLN A 184 -0.88 2.67 -10.41
N PRO A 185 -1.82 3.04 -11.31
CA PRO A 185 -1.56 3.08 -12.76
C PRO A 185 -0.44 4.05 -13.15
N ILE A 186 -0.33 5.18 -12.46
CA ILE A 186 0.75 6.16 -12.69
C ILE A 186 2.11 5.52 -12.37
N GLY A 187 2.20 4.81 -11.25
CA GLY A 187 3.39 4.05 -10.90
C GLY A 187 3.73 2.98 -11.94
N GLN A 188 2.74 2.19 -12.38
CA GLN A 188 2.93 1.12 -13.36
C GLN A 188 3.44 1.66 -14.69
N LEU A 189 2.86 2.75 -15.21
CA LEU A 189 3.33 3.44 -16.42
C LEU A 189 4.77 3.94 -16.27
N THR A 190 5.08 4.53 -15.12
CA THR A 190 6.43 5.03 -14.83
C THR A 190 7.45 3.90 -14.82
N TYR A 191 7.15 2.78 -14.16
CA TYR A 191 8.02 1.61 -14.14
C TYR A 191 8.17 0.99 -15.53
N GLY A 192 7.10 0.85 -16.31
CA GLY A 192 7.16 0.31 -17.68
C GLY A 192 8.12 1.13 -18.55
N ILE A 193 7.95 2.45 -18.59
CA ILE A 193 8.80 3.35 -19.39
C ILE A 193 10.27 3.31 -18.93
N PHE A 194 10.50 3.32 -17.61
CA PHE A 194 11.87 3.34 -17.10
C PHE A 194 12.60 2.01 -17.31
N LEU A 195 11.92 0.88 -17.19
CA LEU A 195 12.52 -0.45 -17.41
C LEU A 195 12.89 -0.71 -18.87
N GLU A 196 12.23 -0.02 -19.83
CA GLU A 196 12.61 -0.07 -21.24
C GLU A 196 13.89 0.73 -21.55
N GLN A 197 14.16 1.83 -20.80
CA GLN A 197 15.21 2.78 -21.11
C GLN A 197 16.44 2.67 -20.18
N ILE A 198 16.25 2.19 -18.97
CA ILE A 198 17.26 2.21 -17.92
C ILE A 198 17.39 0.80 -17.34
N SER A 199 18.63 0.40 -16.99
CA SER A 199 18.85 -0.86 -16.29
C SER A 199 18.05 -0.94 -14.97
N ALA A 200 17.63 -2.13 -14.60
CA ALA A 200 16.74 -2.36 -13.46
C ALA A 200 17.28 -1.90 -12.10
N VAL A 201 18.59 -2.02 -11.91
CA VAL A 201 19.23 -1.75 -10.60
C VAL A 201 19.09 -0.30 -10.15
N PRO A 202 19.38 0.74 -10.96
CA PRO A 202 19.11 2.14 -10.59
C PRO A 202 17.65 2.42 -10.26
N ILE A 203 16.72 1.76 -10.96
CA ILE A 203 15.28 1.93 -10.73
C ILE A 203 14.89 1.38 -9.35
N ILE A 204 15.34 0.16 -9.02
CA ILE A 204 15.07 -0.48 -7.72
C ILE A 204 15.71 0.31 -6.58
N THR A 205 16.98 0.72 -6.73
CA THR A 205 17.68 1.48 -5.70
C THR A 205 17.06 2.87 -5.52
N GLY A 206 16.66 3.53 -6.61
CA GLY A 206 15.93 4.79 -6.58
C GLY A 206 14.58 4.65 -5.87
N ALA A 207 13.82 3.60 -6.18
CA ALA A 207 12.57 3.27 -5.50
C ALA A 207 12.78 3.06 -4.00
N GLY A 208 13.83 2.34 -3.61
CA GLY A 208 14.19 2.14 -2.21
C GLY A 208 14.55 3.45 -1.50
N ALA A 209 15.32 4.33 -2.14
CA ALA A 209 15.68 5.65 -1.60
C ALA A 209 14.45 6.54 -1.42
N ILE A 210 13.55 6.61 -2.41
CA ILE A 210 12.31 7.39 -2.31
C ILE A 210 11.40 6.79 -1.23
N SER A 211 11.29 5.47 -1.15
CA SER A 211 10.52 4.79 -0.08
C SER A 211 11.08 5.10 1.30
N MET A 212 12.41 5.21 1.45
CA MET A 212 13.05 5.62 2.70
C MET A 212 12.69 7.06 3.07
N CYS A 213 12.69 7.98 2.12
CA CYS A 213 12.25 9.36 2.35
C CYS A 213 10.78 9.41 2.82
N ILE A 214 9.90 8.62 2.17
CA ILE A 214 8.49 8.51 2.58
C ILE A 214 8.39 7.92 3.99
N ALA A 215 9.16 6.89 4.33
CA ALA A 215 9.15 6.26 5.64
C ALA A 215 9.61 7.23 6.76
N LEU A 216 10.64 8.04 6.49
CA LEU A 216 11.10 9.07 7.42
C LEU A 216 10.07 10.19 7.59
N TYR A 217 9.39 10.59 6.51
CA TYR A 217 8.28 11.54 6.59
C TYR A 217 7.10 10.95 7.38
N ALA A 218 6.77 9.67 7.14
CA ALA A 218 5.75 8.95 7.87
C ALA A 218 6.01 8.92 9.38
N LYS A 219 7.27 8.75 9.80
CA LYS A 219 7.65 8.83 11.22
C LYS A 219 7.19 10.15 11.84
N LYS A 220 7.40 11.28 11.16
CA LYS A 220 6.98 12.61 11.65
C LYS A 220 5.46 12.72 11.72
N VAL A 221 4.75 12.27 10.66
CA VAL A 221 3.28 12.35 10.59
C VAL A 221 2.63 11.45 11.65
N LEU A 222 3.15 10.23 11.85
CA LEU A 222 2.59 9.28 12.82
C LEU A 222 2.88 9.69 14.27
N SER A 223 3.94 10.43 14.53
CA SER A 223 4.16 11.02 15.87
C SER A 223 3.11 12.11 16.21
N GLU A 224 2.57 12.81 15.19
CA GLU A 224 1.45 13.73 15.36
C GLU A 224 0.15 12.99 15.73
N LEU A 225 -0.05 11.76 15.19
CA LEU A 225 -1.22 10.92 15.52
C LEU A 225 -1.26 10.51 17.00
N GLY A 226 -0.13 10.19 17.61
CA GLY A 226 -0.06 9.83 19.03
C GLY A 226 -0.56 10.94 19.97
N GLY A 227 -0.41 12.20 19.59
CA GLY A 227 -0.98 13.33 20.32
C GLY A 227 -2.50 13.44 20.19
N VAL A 228 -3.08 12.98 19.08
CA VAL A 228 -4.54 13.05 18.85
C VAL A 228 -5.25 11.90 19.57
N THR A 229 -4.70 10.69 19.53
CA THR A 229 -5.30 9.48 20.16
C THR A 229 -5.17 9.46 21.69
N SER A 230 -4.28 10.28 22.27
CA SER A 230 -4.07 10.38 23.73
C SER A 230 -5.03 11.37 24.41
N ASN A 231 -5.70 12.23 23.66
CA ASN A 231 -6.60 13.28 24.16
C ASN A 231 -8.11 12.96 23.94
N GLY A 232 -8.46 11.80 23.46
CA GLY A 232 -9.83 11.28 23.32
C GLY A 232 -10.04 10.03 24.16
#